data_5593426ecf5b22ff9c5ee7d9a1ef0151
#
_entry.id   5593426ecf5b22ff9c5ee7d9a1ef0151
#
_cell.length_a   1.000
_cell.length_b   1.000
_cell.length_c   1.000
_cell.angle_alpha   90.00
_cell.angle_beta   90.00
_cell.angle_gamma   90.00
#
_symmetry.space_group_name_H-M   'P 1'
#
loop_
_entity.id
_entity.type
_entity.pdbx_description
1 polymer ?
#
loop_
_entity_poly.entity_id
_entity_poly.type
_entity_poly.pdbx_seq_one_letter_code
_entity_poly.pdbx_strand_id
1 'polypeptide(L)'
;MADQLSRGTLFDPQLVTDLINKVKGRSSLAVLSSSQPIPFNGQKEFTFTLDSEIDVVAENGKKSHGGMSLEPLTILPIKVEYGARVSDEFIYASEEAKIDVLKSFNEGFARKVAKGIDLMAFHGINPRTKTKSDVIGQNNFTDKVTQTVEFSDGDNPDEKIDDAVAVVQGAEGAVSGIAMAPTFSSKLAKVTVDAEGKGQKMYPELKWGANPGSLNGVKLDINNTVSAHGNHEVILGDFQNMFKWGYAKHIPMEIIKYGDPDNSGKDLKGYNQVYIRAEAYLGWGILDPKNFVRVVKQ
;
A
#
# COMPACT_ATOMS: atom_id res chain seq x y z
N MET A 1 -27.88 -34.38 13.60
CA MET A 1 -27.86 -33.45 12.44
C MET A 1 -26.61 -32.62 12.63
N ALA A 2 -25.63 -32.77 11.73
CA ALA A 2 -24.46 -31.94 11.78
C ALA A 2 -24.88 -30.56 11.29
N ASP A 3 -24.88 -29.58 12.19
CA ASP A 3 -25.02 -28.19 11.80
C ASP A 3 -23.88 -27.84 10.82
N GLN A 4 -24.22 -27.77 9.55
CA GLN A 4 -23.39 -27.11 8.58
C GLN A 4 -23.32 -25.64 9.00
N LEU A 5 -22.16 -25.19 9.46
CA LEU A 5 -21.83 -23.77 9.51
C LEU A 5 -22.17 -23.22 8.13
N SER A 6 -23.30 -22.53 8.02
CA SER A 6 -23.79 -22.03 6.75
C SER A 6 -22.75 -21.04 6.22
N ARG A 7 -22.50 -21.06 4.91
CA ARG A 7 -21.65 -20.08 4.22
C ARG A 7 -21.97 -18.63 4.61
N GLY A 8 -23.21 -18.35 5.02
CA GLY A 8 -23.67 -17.04 5.44
C GLY A 8 -23.11 -16.51 6.76
N THR A 9 -22.75 -17.40 7.70
CA THR A 9 -22.22 -17.00 9.03
C THR A 9 -20.71 -16.81 9.04
N LEU A 10 -19.97 -17.48 8.15
CA LEU A 10 -18.51 -17.33 7.99
C LEU A 10 -18.11 -16.18 7.05
N PHE A 11 -19.05 -15.69 6.26
CA PHE A 11 -18.83 -14.67 5.21
C PHE A 11 -19.71 -13.43 5.42
N ASP A 12 -19.86 -13.02 6.66
CA ASP A 12 -20.57 -11.78 6.98
C ASP A 12 -19.87 -10.61 6.25
N PRO A 13 -20.62 -9.79 5.51
CA PRO A 13 -20.13 -8.54 4.93
C PRO A 13 -19.40 -7.66 5.94
N GLN A 14 -19.73 -7.77 7.22
CA GLN A 14 -19.10 -7.07 8.34
C GLN A 14 -17.63 -7.50 8.53
N LEU A 15 -17.32 -8.79 8.39
CA LEU A 15 -15.93 -9.30 8.46
C LEU A 15 -15.05 -8.72 7.33
N VAL A 16 -15.59 -8.54 6.14
CA VAL A 16 -14.88 -7.92 5.01
C VAL A 16 -14.63 -6.44 5.28
N THR A 17 -15.64 -5.73 5.78
CA THR A 17 -15.52 -4.31 6.16
C THR A 17 -14.51 -4.13 7.29
N ASP A 18 -14.54 -4.99 8.29
CA ASP A 18 -13.57 -4.99 9.39
C ASP A 18 -12.15 -5.26 8.91
N LEU A 19 -11.95 -6.18 7.97
CA LEU A 19 -10.64 -6.42 7.37
C LEU A 19 -10.10 -5.17 6.67
N ILE A 20 -10.91 -4.53 5.83
CA ILE A 20 -10.53 -3.31 5.12
C ILE A 20 -10.16 -2.20 6.11
N ASN A 21 -10.96 -2.00 7.16
CA ASN A 21 -10.70 -1.00 8.19
C ASN A 21 -9.41 -1.29 8.98
N LYS A 22 -9.14 -2.57 9.28
CA LYS A 22 -7.90 -2.99 9.96
C LYS A 22 -6.67 -2.86 9.07
N VAL A 23 -6.80 -3.02 7.77
CA VAL A 23 -5.72 -2.78 6.80
C VAL A 23 -5.43 -1.29 6.69
N LYS A 24 -6.45 -0.43 6.61
CA LYS A 24 -6.28 1.03 6.52
C LYS A 24 -5.42 1.62 7.64
N GLY A 25 -5.50 1.10 8.83
CA GLY A 25 -4.73 1.59 9.98
C GLY A 25 -3.28 1.08 10.06
N ARG A 26 -2.77 0.31 9.07
CA ARG A 26 -1.47 -0.39 9.16
C ARG A 26 -0.66 -0.41 7.87
N SER A 27 -1.17 0.15 6.81
CA SER A 27 -0.51 0.32 5.52
C SER A 27 -0.36 1.80 5.24
N SER A 28 0.84 2.24 4.87
CA SER A 28 1.07 3.64 4.48
C SER A 28 0.20 4.03 3.30
N LEU A 29 0.10 3.19 2.30
CA LEU A 29 -0.75 3.45 1.12
C LEU A 29 -2.23 3.58 1.51
N ALA A 30 -2.70 2.73 2.43
CA ALA A 30 -4.08 2.79 2.89
C ALA A 30 -4.39 3.98 3.80
N VAL A 31 -3.38 4.53 4.49
CA VAL A 31 -3.50 5.78 5.26
C VAL A 31 -3.53 6.98 4.32
N LEU A 32 -2.62 7.02 3.34
CA LEU A 32 -2.43 8.18 2.46
C LEU A 32 -3.49 8.30 1.36
N SER A 33 -4.06 7.18 0.91
CA SER A 33 -5.08 7.14 -0.14
C SER A 33 -6.34 6.38 0.29
N SER A 34 -7.47 6.68 -0.34
CA SER A 34 -8.74 6.01 -0.07
C SER A 34 -8.89 4.77 -0.94
N SER A 35 -9.33 3.65 -0.35
CA SER A 35 -9.64 2.44 -1.11
C SER A 35 -10.93 2.61 -1.91
N GLN A 36 -10.96 2.08 -3.12
CA GLN A 36 -12.13 2.01 -3.99
C GLN A 36 -12.39 0.55 -4.39
N PRO A 37 -13.65 0.10 -4.48
CA PRO A 37 -13.94 -1.24 -5.00
C PRO A 37 -13.41 -1.39 -6.43
N ILE A 38 -12.70 -2.48 -6.70
CA ILE A 38 -12.18 -2.79 -8.04
C ILE A 38 -12.99 -3.98 -8.59
N PRO A 39 -13.52 -3.92 -9.82
CA PRO A 39 -14.15 -5.06 -10.46
C PRO A 39 -13.17 -6.22 -10.61
N PHE A 40 -13.65 -7.47 -10.46
CA PHE A 40 -12.79 -8.66 -10.57
C PHE A 40 -12.06 -8.77 -11.93
N ASN A 41 -12.71 -8.29 -12.99
CA ASN A 41 -12.15 -8.25 -14.35
C ASN A 41 -11.20 -7.07 -14.60
N GLY A 42 -10.87 -6.32 -13.54
CA GLY A 42 -10.03 -5.12 -13.61
C GLY A 42 -10.81 -3.84 -13.90
N GLN A 43 -10.17 -2.73 -13.59
CA GLN A 43 -10.67 -1.38 -13.82
C GLN A 43 -9.75 -0.67 -14.81
N LYS A 44 -10.33 -0.10 -15.85
CA LYS A 44 -9.59 0.74 -16.80
C LYS A 44 -9.63 2.18 -16.31
N GLU A 45 -8.48 2.76 -16.17
CA GLU A 45 -8.27 4.19 -15.93
C GLU A 45 -7.62 4.80 -17.16
N PHE A 46 -7.93 6.03 -17.44
CA PHE A 46 -7.37 6.74 -18.57
C PHE A 46 -6.62 7.96 -18.06
N THR A 47 -5.35 8.06 -18.41
CA THR A 47 -4.58 9.29 -18.25
C THR A 47 -4.70 10.09 -19.53
N PHE A 48 -5.19 11.30 -19.40
CA PHE A 48 -5.39 12.22 -20.50
C PHE A 48 -4.28 13.27 -20.47
N THR A 49 -3.52 13.38 -21.55
CA THR A 49 -2.44 14.35 -21.65
C THR A 49 -2.63 15.21 -22.90
N LEU A 50 -2.53 16.52 -22.74
CA LEU A 50 -2.44 17.50 -23.82
C LEU A 50 -0.97 17.77 -24.09
N ASP A 51 -0.57 17.83 -25.37
CA ASP A 51 0.83 17.95 -25.78
C ASP A 51 1.30 19.41 -25.98
N SER A 52 0.38 20.37 -25.88
CA SER A 52 0.68 21.78 -26.09
C SER A 52 -0.15 22.68 -25.18
N GLU A 53 0.40 23.86 -24.92
CA GLU A 53 -0.27 24.94 -24.19
C GLU A 53 -1.41 25.56 -25.00
N ILE A 54 -2.27 26.33 -24.32
CA ILE A 54 -3.31 27.12 -24.97
C ILE A 54 -2.69 28.23 -25.81
N ASP A 55 -3.30 28.52 -26.95
CA ASP A 55 -2.87 29.60 -27.84
C ASP A 55 -3.76 30.82 -27.68
N VAL A 56 -3.16 32.00 -27.73
CA VAL A 56 -3.85 33.29 -27.77
C VAL A 56 -4.12 33.67 -29.21
N VAL A 57 -5.39 33.61 -29.64
CA VAL A 57 -5.77 33.86 -31.01
C VAL A 57 -6.41 35.24 -31.11
N ALA A 58 -5.87 36.08 -32.06
CA ALA A 58 -6.47 37.40 -32.37
C ALA A 58 -7.86 37.25 -33.06
N GLU A 59 -8.62 38.35 -33.09
CA GLU A 59 -9.88 38.43 -33.80
C GLU A 59 -9.71 38.10 -35.27
N ASN A 60 -9.99 37.21 -35.92
CA ASN A 60 -9.68 36.71 -37.28
C ASN A 60 -8.37 35.92 -37.41
N GLY A 61 -7.72 35.57 -36.29
CA GLY A 61 -6.52 34.75 -36.30
C GLY A 61 -6.79 33.30 -36.67
N LYS A 62 -5.81 32.61 -37.24
CA LYS A 62 -5.85 31.18 -37.51
C LYS A 62 -5.81 30.44 -36.17
N LYS A 63 -6.76 29.52 -35.95
CA LYS A 63 -6.74 28.63 -34.75
C LYS A 63 -5.62 27.62 -34.84
N SER A 64 -4.81 27.51 -33.82
CA SER A 64 -3.89 26.40 -33.61
C SER A 64 -4.61 25.15 -33.15
N HIS A 65 -3.97 24.02 -33.25
CA HIS A 65 -4.46 22.77 -32.69
C HIS A 65 -3.28 22.07 -31.98
N GLY A 66 -3.56 21.48 -30.83
CA GLY A 66 -2.66 20.58 -30.13
C GLY A 66 -3.04 19.12 -30.39
N GLY A 67 -2.15 18.22 -30.07
CA GLY A 67 -2.44 16.80 -29.98
C GLY A 67 -2.93 16.42 -28.57
N MET A 68 -3.55 15.26 -28.47
CA MET A 68 -3.89 14.65 -27.19
C MET A 68 -3.51 13.17 -27.20
N SER A 69 -3.03 12.68 -26.09
CA SER A 69 -2.84 11.25 -25.87
C SER A 69 -3.77 10.74 -24.78
N LEU A 70 -4.23 9.52 -24.94
CA LEU A 70 -5.04 8.81 -23.99
C LEU A 70 -4.36 7.48 -23.69
N GLU A 71 -3.75 7.38 -22.51
CA GLU A 71 -3.07 6.16 -22.10
C GLU A 71 -3.97 5.35 -21.16
N PRO A 72 -4.40 4.16 -21.57
CA PRO A 72 -5.18 3.29 -20.70
C PRO A 72 -4.27 2.59 -19.68
N LEU A 73 -4.54 2.79 -18.41
CA LEU A 73 -3.99 1.98 -17.33
C LEU A 73 -5.04 0.97 -16.86
N THR A 74 -4.72 -0.31 -16.93
CA THR A 74 -5.62 -1.34 -16.40
C THR A 74 -5.13 -1.78 -15.03
N ILE A 75 -5.96 -1.57 -14.01
CA ILE A 75 -5.73 -2.06 -12.66
C ILE A 75 -6.35 -3.45 -12.56
N LEU A 76 -5.51 -4.48 -12.52
CA LEU A 76 -5.95 -5.87 -12.36
C LEU A 76 -5.81 -6.31 -10.91
N PRO A 77 -6.83 -6.96 -10.31
CA PRO A 77 -6.71 -7.54 -9.00
C PRO A 77 -5.69 -8.68 -8.98
N ILE A 78 -4.81 -8.67 -8.00
CA ILE A 78 -3.86 -9.73 -7.71
C ILE A 78 -4.40 -10.55 -6.54
N LYS A 79 -4.33 -11.88 -6.65
CA LYS A 79 -4.69 -12.79 -5.57
C LYS A 79 -3.56 -12.86 -4.55
N VAL A 80 -3.88 -12.60 -3.29
CA VAL A 80 -3.01 -12.86 -2.15
C VAL A 80 -3.68 -13.84 -1.21
N GLU A 81 -2.92 -14.74 -0.62
CA GLU A 81 -3.44 -15.76 0.27
C GLU A 81 -2.57 -15.93 1.51
N TYR A 82 -3.20 -16.39 2.56
CA TYR A 82 -2.54 -16.88 3.76
C TYR A 82 -3.33 -18.05 4.34
N GLY A 83 -2.63 -19.12 4.62
CA GLY A 83 -3.22 -20.28 5.26
C GLY A 83 -2.39 -20.80 6.42
N ALA A 84 -3.04 -21.51 7.33
CA ALA A 84 -2.42 -22.14 8.48
C ALA A 84 -3.09 -23.45 8.81
N ARG A 85 -2.28 -24.43 9.22
CA ARG A 85 -2.76 -25.70 9.79
C ARG A 85 -3.12 -25.51 11.25
N VAL A 86 -4.25 -26.05 11.66
CA VAL A 86 -4.68 -26.13 13.05
C VAL A 86 -5.10 -27.56 13.36
N SER A 87 -5.07 -27.97 14.64
CA SER A 87 -5.58 -29.28 15.07
C SER A 87 -7.05 -29.44 14.69
N ASP A 88 -7.49 -30.66 14.33
CA ASP A 88 -8.88 -30.94 14.03
C ASP A 88 -9.78 -30.90 15.28
N GLU A 89 -9.21 -30.89 16.48
CA GLU A 89 -9.91 -30.59 17.72
C GLU A 89 -10.62 -29.23 17.66
N PHE A 90 -10.12 -28.30 16.82
CA PHE A 90 -10.80 -27.05 16.51
C PHE A 90 -12.24 -27.26 16.01
N ILE A 91 -12.50 -28.33 15.25
CA ILE A 91 -13.85 -28.66 14.75
C ILE A 91 -14.80 -29.04 15.89
N TYR A 92 -14.24 -29.63 16.93
CA TYR A 92 -14.99 -30.10 18.12
C TYR A 92 -15.05 -29.04 19.24
N ALA A 93 -14.34 -27.94 19.09
CA ALA A 93 -14.40 -26.83 20.05
C ALA A 93 -15.79 -26.20 20.12
N SER A 94 -16.08 -25.50 21.22
CA SER A 94 -17.31 -24.71 21.33
C SER A 94 -17.41 -23.66 20.24
N GLU A 95 -18.60 -23.22 19.89
CA GLU A 95 -18.82 -22.16 18.87
C GLU A 95 -18.08 -20.88 19.24
N GLU A 96 -18.04 -20.50 20.51
CA GLU A 96 -17.32 -19.33 21.01
C GLU A 96 -15.81 -19.45 20.74
N ALA A 97 -15.19 -20.59 21.07
CA ALA A 97 -13.77 -20.82 20.82
C ALA A 97 -13.43 -20.81 19.31
N LYS A 98 -14.31 -21.35 18.46
CA LYS A 98 -14.16 -21.27 17.00
C LYS A 98 -14.18 -19.83 16.50
N ILE A 99 -15.14 -19.02 16.97
CA ILE A 99 -15.27 -17.61 16.63
C ILE A 99 -14.00 -16.85 17.02
N ASP A 100 -13.46 -17.08 18.22
CA ASP A 100 -12.24 -16.40 18.68
C ASP A 100 -11.01 -16.75 17.82
N VAL A 101 -10.85 -18.01 17.45
CA VAL A 101 -9.75 -18.44 16.57
C VAL A 101 -9.89 -17.82 15.18
N LEU A 102 -11.08 -17.83 14.59
CA LEU A 102 -11.34 -17.26 13.28
C LEU A 102 -11.16 -15.74 13.30
N LYS A 103 -11.59 -15.07 14.35
CA LYS A 103 -11.37 -13.63 14.54
C LYS A 103 -9.88 -13.29 14.65
N SER A 104 -9.14 -14.03 15.45
CA SER A 104 -7.68 -13.85 15.59
C SER A 104 -6.94 -14.12 14.28
N PHE A 105 -7.35 -15.15 13.53
CA PHE A 105 -6.81 -15.44 12.20
C PHE A 105 -7.08 -14.29 11.23
N ASN A 106 -8.31 -13.78 11.20
CA ASN A 106 -8.69 -12.66 10.35
C ASN A 106 -7.90 -11.37 10.68
N GLU A 107 -7.68 -11.10 11.98
CA GLU A 107 -6.84 -9.97 12.41
C GLU A 107 -5.38 -10.14 12.01
N GLY A 108 -4.85 -11.35 12.10
CA GLY A 108 -3.52 -11.70 11.64
C GLY A 108 -3.39 -11.53 10.12
N PHE A 109 -4.38 -12.01 9.37
CA PHE A 109 -4.44 -11.87 7.92
C PHE A 109 -4.50 -10.40 7.50
N ALA A 110 -5.36 -9.58 8.13
CA ALA A 110 -5.44 -8.15 7.87
C ALA A 110 -4.09 -7.44 8.03
N ARG A 111 -3.35 -7.77 9.10
CA ARG A 111 -1.99 -7.25 9.32
C ARG A 111 -1.01 -7.66 8.22
N LYS A 112 -1.09 -8.90 7.76
CA LYS A 112 -0.22 -9.39 6.67
C LYS A 112 -0.58 -8.76 5.33
N VAL A 113 -1.87 -8.57 5.03
CA VAL A 113 -2.34 -7.88 3.83
C VAL A 113 -1.90 -6.42 3.84
N ALA A 114 -2.06 -5.72 4.96
CA ALA A 114 -1.61 -4.32 5.10
C ALA A 114 -0.12 -4.14 4.80
N LYS A 115 0.73 -4.95 5.44
CA LYS A 115 2.15 -4.98 5.12
C LYS A 115 2.42 -5.43 3.70
N GLY A 116 1.63 -6.37 3.21
CA GLY A 116 1.76 -6.95 1.88
C GLY A 116 1.52 -5.93 0.77
N ILE A 117 0.45 -5.14 0.85
CA ILE A 117 0.14 -4.13 -0.18
C ILE A 117 1.25 -3.09 -0.29
N ASP A 118 1.79 -2.62 0.84
CA ASP A 118 2.92 -1.68 0.82
C ASP A 118 4.16 -2.30 0.15
N LEU A 119 4.53 -3.53 0.52
CA LEU A 119 5.69 -4.21 -0.06
C LEU A 119 5.53 -4.46 -1.56
N MET A 120 4.34 -4.85 -1.99
CA MET A 120 4.03 -5.08 -3.40
C MET A 120 4.03 -3.79 -4.20
N ALA A 121 3.36 -2.76 -3.70
CA ALA A 121 3.23 -1.50 -4.43
C ALA A 121 4.49 -0.64 -4.36
N PHE A 122 5.19 -0.55 -3.22
CA PHE A 122 6.43 0.23 -3.15
C PHE A 122 7.58 -0.44 -3.89
N HIS A 123 7.75 -1.75 -3.72
CA HIS A 123 8.98 -2.45 -4.13
C HIS A 123 8.79 -3.51 -5.22
N GLY A 124 7.56 -3.85 -5.62
CA GLY A 124 7.30 -4.89 -6.62
C GLY A 124 7.67 -6.31 -6.18
N ILE A 125 7.74 -6.58 -4.87
CA ILE A 125 8.19 -7.86 -4.33
C ILE A 125 7.03 -8.70 -3.79
N ASN A 126 7.19 -10.02 -3.88
CA ASN A 126 6.32 -10.94 -3.16
C ASN A 126 6.60 -10.84 -1.64
N PRO A 127 5.59 -10.52 -0.81
CA PRO A 127 5.78 -10.31 0.63
C PRO A 127 6.34 -11.53 1.37
N ARG A 128 6.12 -12.75 0.87
CA ARG A 128 6.58 -14.00 1.50
C ARG A 128 8.03 -14.31 1.16
N THR A 129 8.40 -14.28 -0.11
CA THR A 129 9.75 -14.65 -0.59
C THR A 129 10.75 -13.51 -0.53
N LYS A 130 10.27 -12.25 -0.45
CA LYS A 130 11.08 -11.03 -0.52
C LYS A 130 11.82 -10.87 -1.85
N THR A 131 11.36 -11.52 -2.89
CA THR A 131 11.92 -11.43 -4.24
C THR A 131 10.97 -10.68 -5.17
N LYS A 132 11.49 -10.12 -6.24
CA LYS A 132 10.68 -9.46 -7.30
C LYS A 132 9.62 -10.45 -7.81
N SER A 133 8.41 -9.95 -8.04
CA SER A 133 7.27 -10.75 -8.46
C SER A 133 6.87 -10.43 -9.90
N ASP A 134 6.91 -11.43 -10.76
CA ASP A 134 6.49 -11.29 -12.16
C ASP A 134 4.98 -10.97 -12.29
N VAL A 135 4.17 -11.39 -11.32
CA VAL A 135 2.73 -11.09 -11.27
C VAL A 135 2.48 -9.60 -11.07
N ILE A 136 3.34 -8.92 -10.29
CA ILE A 136 3.27 -7.47 -10.07
C ILE A 136 3.88 -6.73 -11.25
N GLY A 137 4.94 -7.31 -11.84
CA GLY A 137 5.69 -6.71 -12.93
C GLY A 137 6.25 -5.33 -12.55
N GLN A 138 6.05 -4.37 -13.43
CA GLN A 138 6.49 -2.98 -13.23
C GLN A 138 5.47 -2.11 -12.48
N ASN A 139 4.34 -2.66 -12.02
CA ASN A 139 3.31 -1.88 -11.33
C ASN A 139 3.69 -1.62 -9.86
N ASN A 140 4.79 -0.89 -9.66
CA ASN A 140 5.29 -0.51 -8.34
C ASN A 140 6.05 0.81 -8.40
N PHE A 141 6.22 1.46 -7.25
CA PHE A 141 6.90 2.76 -7.17
C PHE A 141 8.38 2.69 -7.57
N THR A 142 9.09 1.61 -7.24
CA THR A 142 10.51 1.45 -7.60
C THR A 142 10.73 1.50 -9.11
N ASP A 143 9.88 0.82 -9.88
CA ASP A 143 10.05 0.71 -11.33
C ASP A 143 9.37 1.88 -12.09
N LYS A 144 8.23 2.39 -11.61
CA LYS A 144 7.48 3.44 -12.32
C LYS A 144 7.92 4.86 -11.98
N VAL A 145 8.24 5.14 -10.72
CA VAL A 145 8.62 6.49 -10.30
C VAL A 145 10.13 6.67 -10.52
N THR A 146 10.49 7.37 -11.57
CA THR A 146 11.89 7.60 -11.93
C THR A 146 12.49 8.83 -11.27
N GLN A 147 11.67 9.75 -10.78
CA GLN A 147 12.11 10.94 -10.07
C GLN A 147 12.66 10.54 -8.69
N THR A 148 13.91 10.89 -8.44
CA THR A 148 14.62 10.57 -7.20
C THR A 148 15.38 11.76 -6.67
N VAL A 149 15.43 11.90 -5.35
CA VAL A 149 16.32 12.80 -4.61
C VAL A 149 17.25 11.93 -3.79
N GLU A 150 18.53 12.13 -3.96
CA GLU A 150 19.55 11.37 -3.20
C GLU A 150 19.70 11.92 -1.78
N PHE A 151 19.85 11.00 -0.83
CA PHE A 151 20.03 11.30 0.57
C PHE A 151 21.22 10.53 1.15
N SER A 152 22.19 11.26 1.69
CA SER A 152 23.36 10.72 2.37
C SER A 152 23.30 11.03 3.87
N ASP A 153 24.08 10.30 4.67
CA ASP A 153 24.04 10.43 6.14
C ASP A 153 24.43 11.84 6.67
N GLY A 154 25.14 12.63 5.87
CA GLY A 154 25.53 14.01 6.20
C GLY A 154 24.53 15.08 5.75
N ASP A 155 23.54 14.73 4.95
CA ASP A 155 22.57 15.68 4.42
C ASP A 155 21.55 16.13 5.47
N ASN A 156 21.04 17.36 5.29
CA ASN A 156 19.91 17.85 6.07
C ASN A 156 18.62 17.19 5.55
N PRO A 157 17.91 16.38 6.37
CA PRO A 157 16.72 15.69 5.90
C PRO A 157 15.54 16.62 5.56
N ASP A 158 15.49 17.80 6.15
CA ASP A 158 14.48 18.82 5.86
C ASP A 158 14.62 19.37 4.44
N GLU A 159 15.85 19.79 4.08
CA GLU A 159 16.17 20.27 2.74
C GLU A 159 15.86 19.21 1.66
N LYS A 160 16.07 17.92 1.98
CA LYS A 160 15.76 16.82 1.04
C LYS A 160 14.25 16.61 0.82
N ILE A 161 13.45 16.92 1.82
CA ILE A 161 11.98 16.93 1.64
C ILE A 161 11.59 18.12 0.77
N ASP A 162 12.16 19.28 1.00
CA ASP A 162 11.89 20.49 0.20
C ASP A 162 12.32 20.27 -1.28
N ASP A 163 13.51 19.72 -1.51
CA ASP A 163 13.98 19.33 -2.84
C ASP A 163 12.97 18.37 -3.53
N ALA A 164 12.50 17.37 -2.81
CA ALA A 164 11.56 16.39 -3.35
C ALA A 164 10.18 17.02 -3.64
N VAL A 165 9.70 17.94 -2.79
CA VAL A 165 8.47 18.71 -3.05
C VAL A 165 8.64 19.58 -4.29
N ALA A 166 9.78 20.26 -4.43
CA ALA A 166 10.08 21.11 -5.59
C ALA A 166 10.09 20.31 -6.90
N VAL A 167 10.59 19.07 -6.90
CA VAL A 167 10.54 18.17 -8.07
C VAL A 167 9.10 17.85 -8.48
N VAL A 168 8.21 17.52 -7.51
CA VAL A 168 6.79 17.27 -7.82
C VAL A 168 6.10 18.52 -8.35
N GLN A 169 6.34 19.67 -7.71
CA GLN A 169 5.74 20.95 -8.13
C GLN A 169 6.28 21.40 -9.50
N GLY A 170 7.55 21.14 -9.81
CA GLY A 170 8.15 21.40 -11.12
C GLY A 170 7.53 20.56 -12.25
N ALA A 171 6.91 19.42 -11.91
CA ALA A 171 6.10 18.60 -12.81
C ALA A 171 4.60 18.95 -12.76
N GLU A 172 4.24 20.14 -12.24
CA GLU A 172 2.86 20.60 -12.04
C GLU A 172 2.03 19.71 -11.13
N GLY A 173 2.70 18.86 -10.34
CA GLY A 173 2.07 17.96 -9.40
C GLY A 173 1.75 18.61 -8.04
N ALA A 174 0.92 17.93 -7.26
CA ALA A 174 0.61 18.28 -5.89
C ALA A 174 1.14 17.23 -4.91
N VAL A 175 1.48 17.64 -3.69
CA VAL A 175 1.84 16.72 -2.61
C VAL A 175 0.69 16.59 -1.64
N SER A 176 -0.03 15.46 -1.69
CA SER A 176 -1.13 15.17 -0.76
C SER A 176 -0.72 14.23 0.37
N GLY A 177 0.44 13.58 0.26
CA GLY A 177 0.89 12.63 1.26
C GLY A 177 2.38 12.28 1.20
N ILE A 178 2.90 11.84 2.34
CA ILE A 178 4.28 11.44 2.56
C ILE A 178 4.30 10.08 3.27
N ALA A 179 4.89 9.07 2.64
CA ALA A 179 5.25 7.81 3.28
C ALA A 179 6.73 7.87 3.66
N MET A 180 7.05 7.70 4.93
CA MET A 180 8.40 7.94 5.47
C MET A 180 8.92 6.72 6.23
N ALA A 181 10.20 6.39 6.03
CA ALA A 181 10.87 5.37 6.83
C ALA A 181 11.14 5.88 8.25
N PRO A 182 11.06 5.02 9.28
CA PRO A 182 11.37 5.41 10.67
C PRO A 182 12.80 5.93 10.86
N THR A 183 13.74 5.44 10.06
CA THR A 183 15.15 5.90 10.03
C THR A 183 15.24 7.36 9.64
N PHE A 184 14.55 7.74 8.57
CA PHE A 184 14.50 9.12 8.10
C PHE A 184 13.75 10.03 9.08
N SER A 185 12.59 9.59 9.56
CA SER A 185 11.82 10.31 10.60
C SER A 185 12.65 10.60 11.85
N SER A 186 13.47 9.62 12.29
CA SER A 186 14.38 9.81 13.43
C SER A 186 15.47 10.88 13.18
N LYS A 187 15.92 11.01 11.93
CA LYS A 187 16.87 12.06 11.54
C LYS A 187 16.18 13.43 11.47
N LEU A 188 15.01 13.49 10.85
CA LEU A 188 14.19 14.71 10.75
C LEU A 188 13.80 15.26 12.15
N ALA A 189 13.47 14.38 13.11
CA ALA A 189 13.19 14.77 14.50
C ALA A 189 14.39 15.40 15.25
N LYS A 190 15.61 15.28 14.70
CA LYS A 190 16.82 15.88 15.28
C LYS A 190 17.13 17.25 14.72
N VAL A 191 16.52 17.65 13.62
CA VAL A 191 16.72 18.97 13.00
C VAL A 191 16.33 20.07 13.99
N THR A 192 17.17 21.09 14.07
CA THR A 192 16.99 22.27 14.94
C THR A 192 16.81 23.52 14.11
N VAL A 193 16.13 24.50 14.67
CA VAL A 193 15.92 25.80 14.01
C VAL A 193 17.24 26.56 13.84
N ASP A 194 18.23 26.31 14.70
CA ASP A 194 19.57 26.90 14.60
C ASP A 194 20.58 25.96 13.94
N ALA A 195 21.52 26.55 13.22
CA ALA A 195 22.61 25.81 12.54
C ALA A 195 23.57 25.11 13.52
N GLU A 196 23.61 25.51 14.80
CA GLU A 196 24.51 24.93 15.80
C GLU A 196 23.96 23.66 16.46
N GLY A 197 22.72 23.27 16.18
CA GLY A 197 22.10 22.06 16.72
C GLY A 197 21.70 22.15 18.20
N LYS A 198 21.77 23.34 18.81
CA LYS A 198 21.47 23.58 20.23
C LYS A 198 20.08 24.17 20.47
N GLY A 199 19.41 24.63 19.42
CA GLY A 199 18.12 25.30 19.51
C GLY A 199 16.91 24.36 19.62
N GLN A 200 15.75 25.00 19.50
CA GLN A 200 14.48 24.29 19.50
C GLN A 200 14.39 23.31 18.31
N LYS A 201 13.85 22.12 18.56
CA LYS A 201 13.59 21.16 17.50
C LYS A 201 12.54 21.69 16.53
N MET A 202 12.82 21.56 15.22
CA MET A 202 11.91 22.01 14.17
C MET A 202 10.64 21.15 14.13
N TYR A 203 10.78 19.82 14.35
CA TYR A 203 9.71 18.83 14.31
C TYR A 203 9.59 18.07 15.64
N PRO A 204 9.13 18.73 16.73
CA PRO A 204 9.03 18.10 18.05
C PRO A 204 7.99 16.97 18.09
N GLU A 205 7.00 16.98 17.20
CA GLU A 205 5.96 15.97 17.05
C GLU A 205 6.46 14.61 16.53
N LEU A 206 7.66 14.57 15.95
CA LEU A 206 8.29 13.33 15.48
C LEU A 206 9.15 12.64 16.53
N LYS A 207 9.28 13.22 17.73
CA LYS A 207 10.12 12.65 18.78
C LYS A 207 9.62 11.29 19.24
N TRP A 208 10.59 10.44 19.61
CA TRP A 208 10.36 9.11 20.18
C TRP A 208 9.59 8.16 19.26
N GLY A 209 9.68 8.37 17.94
CA GLY A 209 9.01 7.52 16.95
C GLY A 209 7.50 7.76 16.86
N ALA A 210 7.04 8.93 17.29
CA ALA A 210 5.64 9.31 17.11
C ALA A 210 5.30 9.43 15.63
N ASN A 211 4.09 9.00 15.28
CA ASN A 211 3.49 9.15 13.95
C ASN A 211 2.29 10.10 14.07
N PRO A 212 2.48 11.41 13.82
CA PRO A 212 1.44 12.40 14.06
C PRO A 212 0.28 12.34 13.03
N GLY A 213 0.45 11.55 11.92
CA GLY A 213 -0.54 11.46 10.86
C GLY A 213 -0.55 12.63 9.88
N SER A 214 0.06 13.74 10.21
CA SER A 214 0.28 14.89 9.30
C SER A 214 1.49 15.71 9.75
N LEU A 215 2.16 16.35 8.80
CA LEU A 215 3.27 17.26 9.01
C LEU A 215 3.07 18.47 8.10
N ASN A 216 3.11 19.69 8.65
CA ASN A 216 2.88 20.93 7.90
C ASN A 216 1.62 20.92 7.02
N GLY A 217 0.54 20.24 7.47
CA GLY A 217 -0.71 20.14 6.74
C GLY A 217 -0.78 19.02 5.68
N VAL A 218 0.34 18.35 5.38
CA VAL A 218 0.40 17.20 4.48
C VAL A 218 0.21 15.91 5.27
N LYS A 219 -0.56 14.95 4.76
CA LYS A 219 -0.71 13.64 5.41
C LYS A 219 0.63 12.92 5.48
N LEU A 220 0.94 12.36 6.63
CA LEU A 220 2.18 11.62 6.88
C LEU A 220 1.85 10.23 7.44
N ASP A 221 2.54 9.21 6.95
CA ASP A 221 2.62 7.92 7.63
C ASP A 221 4.06 7.45 7.73
N ILE A 222 4.45 7.02 8.94
CA ILE A 222 5.79 6.52 9.23
C ILE A 222 5.71 5.02 9.39
N ASN A 223 6.33 4.29 8.44
CA ASN A 223 6.21 2.84 8.37
C ASN A 223 7.50 2.18 7.87
N ASN A 224 7.87 1.06 8.51
CA ASN A 224 9.01 0.24 8.09
C ASN A 224 8.87 -0.35 6.68
N THR A 225 7.66 -0.37 6.12
CA THR A 225 7.42 -0.90 4.78
C THR A 225 8.06 -0.06 3.68
N VAL A 226 8.28 1.24 3.93
CA VAL A 226 8.91 2.17 2.99
C VAL A 226 10.35 1.77 2.68
N SER A 227 11.13 1.40 3.71
CA SER A 227 12.54 0.99 3.58
C SER A 227 12.76 -0.52 3.69
N ALA A 228 11.69 -1.33 3.59
CA ALA A 228 11.78 -2.78 3.83
C ALA A 228 12.56 -3.54 2.75
N HIS A 229 12.69 -2.97 1.56
CA HIS A 229 13.45 -3.53 0.44
C HIS A 229 13.98 -2.38 -0.43
N GLY A 230 15.25 -2.41 -0.76
CA GLY A 230 15.89 -1.29 -1.48
C GLY A 230 16.32 -0.15 -0.55
N ASN A 231 16.44 1.03 -1.10
CA ASN A 231 17.04 2.20 -0.46
C ASN A 231 16.06 3.38 -0.28
N HIS A 232 14.76 3.13 -0.29
CA HIS A 232 13.76 4.19 -0.11
C HIS A 232 13.75 4.68 1.34
N GLU A 233 13.89 5.98 1.54
CA GLU A 233 13.73 6.65 2.83
C GLU A 233 12.40 7.40 2.91
N VAL A 234 11.98 8.04 1.79
CA VAL A 234 10.69 8.73 1.70
C VAL A 234 10.10 8.51 0.30
N ILE A 235 8.79 8.40 0.24
CA ILE A 235 8.01 8.48 -1.00
C ILE A 235 6.95 9.55 -0.78
N LEU A 236 6.94 10.59 -1.59
CA LEU A 236 5.97 11.66 -1.51
C LEU A 236 5.34 11.97 -2.86
N GLY A 237 4.14 12.55 -2.83
CA GLY A 237 3.41 12.92 -4.02
C GLY A 237 1.90 12.93 -3.83
N ASP A 238 1.15 12.88 -4.92
CA ASP A 238 -0.31 12.92 -4.89
C ASP A 238 -0.94 11.53 -4.75
N PHE A 239 -0.91 11.01 -3.53
CA PHE A 239 -1.54 9.73 -3.19
C PHE A 239 -3.06 9.75 -3.28
N GLN A 240 -3.69 10.92 -3.19
CA GLN A 240 -5.16 11.02 -3.19
C GLN A 240 -5.75 10.89 -4.59
N ASN A 241 -5.12 11.51 -5.59
CA ASN A 241 -5.64 11.57 -6.94
C ASN A 241 -4.90 10.65 -7.91
N MET A 242 -3.56 10.50 -7.75
CA MET A 242 -2.70 9.80 -8.70
C MET A 242 -2.31 8.39 -8.26
N PHE A 243 -2.81 7.92 -7.13
CA PHE A 243 -2.70 6.53 -6.68
C PHE A 243 -4.08 5.97 -6.35
N LYS A 244 -4.42 4.84 -6.96
CA LYS A 244 -5.68 4.12 -6.67
C LYS A 244 -5.37 2.71 -6.20
N TRP A 245 -6.14 2.25 -5.22
CA TRP A 245 -6.09 0.87 -4.76
C TRP A 245 -7.45 0.40 -4.26
N GLY A 246 -7.63 -0.89 -4.19
CA GLY A 246 -8.85 -1.43 -3.62
C GLY A 246 -8.94 -2.94 -3.67
N TYR A 247 -10.07 -3.44 -3.21
CA TYR A 247 -10.38 -4.87 -3.18
C TYR A 247 -11.41 -5.21 -4.24
N ALA A 248 -11.25 -6.35 -4.91
CA ALA A 248 -12.34 -6.99 -5.61
C ALA A 248 -13.34 -7.57 -4.59
N LYS A 249 -14.56 -7.72 -4.99
CA LYS A 249 -15.79 -7.81 -4.20
C LYS A 249 -15.86 -8.83 -3.05
N HIS A 250 -14.95 -9.81 -2.91
CA HIS A 250 -15.05 -10.84 -1.88
C HIS A 250 -13.67 -11.27 -1.37
N ILE A 251 -13.57 -11.44 -0.05
CA ILE A 251 -12.45 -12.09 0.64
C ILE A 251 -12.98 -13.43 1.14
N PRO A 252 -12.77 -14.53 0.40
CA PRO A 252 -13.21 -15.84 0.88
C PRO A 252 -12.29 -16.36 1.98
N MET A 253 -12.89 -16.85 3.06
CA MET A 253 -12.21 -17.67 4.08
C MET A 253 -12.77 -19.08 4.01
N GLU A 254 -11.91 -20.08 4.03
CA GLU A 254 -12.27 -21.49 3.85
C GLU A 254 -11.61 -22.34 4.91
N ILE A 255 -12.36 -23.33 5.40
CA ILE A 255 -11.84 -24.39 6.26
C ILE A 255 -11.75 -25.66 5.41
N ILE A 256 -10.54 -26.11 5.11
CA ILE A 256 -10.25 -27.31 4.33
C ILE A 256 -9.97 -28.45 5.31
N LYS A 257 -10.67 -29.57 5.12
CA LYS A 257 -10.64 -30.72 6.05
C LYS A 257 -9.85 -31.91 5.49
N TYR A 258 -9.50 -31.91 4.22
CA TYR A 258 -8.89 -33.03 3.52
C TYR A 258 -7.81 -32.57 2.55
N GLY A 259 -6.88 -33.47 2.21
CA GLY A 259 -5.82 -33.23 1.26
C GLY A 259 -4.60 -32.54 1.85
N ASP A 260 -3.73 -32.03 0.97
CA ASP A 260 -2.50 -31.31 1.33
C ASP A 260 -2.50 -29.91 0.67
N PRO A 261 -3.27 -28.96 1.21
CA PRO A 261 -3.51 -27.66 0.57
C PRO A 261 -2.30 -26.73 0.54
N ASP A 262 -1.29 -26.98 1.35
CA ASP A 262 -0.04 -26.19 1.43
C ASP A 262 1.17 -26.93 0.86
N ASN A 263 0.92 -28.07 0.22
CA ASN A 263 1.94 -28.89 -0.46
C ASN A 263 3.11 -29.28 0.46
N SER A 264 2.80 -29.58 1.72
CA SER A 264 3.78 -29.93 2.76
C SER A 264 4.22 -31.41 2.72
N GLY A 265 3.58 -32.22 1.90
CA GLY A 265 3.74 -33.68 1.87
C GLY A 265 2.96 -34.41 2.95
N LYS A 266 2.08 -33.73 3.69
CA LYS A 266 1.29 -34.27 4.80
C LYS A 266 -0.19 -34.07 4.53
N ASP A 267 -0.92 -35.17 4.39
CA ASP A 267 -2.38 -35.13 4.29
C ASP A 267 -3.01 -34.67 5.62
N LEU A 268 -3.98 -33.74 5.56
CA LEU A 268 -4.61 -33.15 6.76
C LEU A 268 -5.25 -34.22 7.64
N LYS A 269 -5.98 -35.18 7.05
CA LYS A 269 -6.68 -36.21 7.80
C LYS A 269 -5.74 -37.19 8.47
N GLY A 270 -4.65 -37.55 7.80
CA GLY A 270 -3.60 -38.43 8.35
C GLY A 270 -2.83 -37.84 9.55
N TYR A 271 -2.91 -36.53 9.74
CA TYR A 271 -2.22 -35.81 10.81
C TYR A 271 -3.19 -35.12 11.81
N ASN A 272 -4.49 -35.44 11.75
CA ASN A 272 -5.50 -34.84 12.62
C ASN A 272 -5.50 -33.30 12.56
N GLN A 273 -5.50 -32.75 11.34
CA GLN A 273 -5.43 -31.32 11.10
C GLN A 273 -6.55 -30.86 10.16
N VAL A 274 -6.85 -29.57 10.26
CA VAL A 274 -7.60 -28.80 9.27
C VAL A 274 -6.78 -27.59 8.84
N TYR A 275 -7.08 -27.04 7.68
CA TYR A 275 -6.39 -25.90 7.13
C TYR A 275 -7.37 -24.74 7.00
N ILE A 276 -7.03 -23.62 7.63
CA ILE A 276 -7.77 -22.37 7.49
C ILE A 276 -7.05 -21.54 6.45
N ARG A 277 -7.77 -21.15 5.38
CA ARG A 277 -7.23 -20.34 4.28
C ARG A 277 -8.06 -19.07 4.12
N ALA A 278 -7.39 -17.92 4.05
CA ALA A 278 -7.98 -16.66 3.65
C ALA A 278 -7.33 -16.16 2.37
N GLU A 279 -8.16 -15.64 1.48
CA GLU A 279 -7.73 -15.08 0.20
C GLU A 279 -8.27 -13.65 0.07
N ALA A 280 -7.48 -12.77 -0.54
CA ALA A 280 -7.92 -11.44 -0.92
C ALA A 280 -7.50 -11.14 -2.35
N TYR A 281 -8.39 -10.49 -3.08
CA TYR A 281 -8.11 -9.98 -4.40
C TYR A 281 -8.00 -8.46 -4.28
N LEU A 282 -6.81 -7.94 -4.44
CA LEU A 282 -6.53 -6.51 -4.32
C LEU A 282 -5.75 -6.02 -5.55
N GLY A 283 -5.99 -4.78 -5.93
CA GLY A 283 -5.31 -4.15 -7.05
C GLY A 283 -4.94 -2.72 -6.71
N TRP A 284 -3.96 -2.22 -7.41
CA TRP A 284 -3.54 -0.82 -7.33
C TRP A 284 -3.01 -0.33 -8.67
N GLY A 285 -2.93 0.98 -8.81
CA GLY A 285 -2.34 1.64 -9.96
C GLY A 285 -1.77 3.00 -9.61
N ILE A 286 -0.60 3.30 -10.15
CA ILE A 286 0.00 4.62 -10.16
C ILE A 286 -0.43 5.25 -11.48
N LEU A 287 -1.32 6.25 -11.43
CA LEU A 287 -1.93 6.84 -12.62
C LEU A 287 -0.95 7.73 -13.37
N ASP A 288 -0.26 8.61 -12.64
CA ASP A 288 0.80 9.42 -13.19
C ASP A 288 2.05 9.39 -12.29
N PRO A 289 3.11 8.69 -12.70
CA PRO A 289 4.33 8.59 -11.93
C PRO A 289 5.07 9.93 -11.72
N LYS A 290 4.84 10.93 -12.57
CA LYS A 290 5.47 12.26 -12.48
C LYS A 290 5.00 13.05 -11.25
N ASN A 291 3.86 12.67 -10.67
CA ASN A 291 3.33 13.25 -9.44
C ASN A 291 3.93 12.62 -8.16
N PHE A 292 5.00 11.84 -8.29
CA PHE A 292 5.67 11.18 -7.16
C PHE A 292 7.18 11.32 -7.26
N VAL A 293 7.82 11.39 -6.09
CA VAL A 293 9.28 11.39 -5.94
C VAL A 293 9.67 10.42 -4.84
N ARG A 294 10.81 9.78 -5.02
CA ARG A 294 11.44 8.91 -4.03
C ARG A 294 12.71 9.57 -3.49
N VAL A 295 12.80 9.74 -2.17
CA VAL A 295 14.07 10.04 -1.52
C VAL A 295 14.79 8.71 -1.28
N VAL A 296 15.97 8.56 -1.83
CA VAL A 296 16.70 7.29 -1.83
C VAL A 296 18.06 7.45 -1.14
N LYS A 297 18.39 6.50 -0.28
CA LYS A 297 19.69 6.48 0.39
C LYS A 297 20.77 6.05 -0.60
N GLN A 298 21.87 6.81 -0.63
CA GLN A 298 23.11 6.43 -1.32
C GLN A 298 23.86 5.31 -0.61
#